data_e5dbb2d3c114a73ecf388dd444686ec4
#
_entry.id   e5dbb2d3c114a73ecf388dd444686ec4
#
_cell.length_a   1.000
_cell.length_b   1.000
_cell.length_c   1.000
_cell.angle_alpha   90.00
_cell.angle_beta   90.00
_cell.angle_gamma   90.00
#
_symmetry.space_group_name_H-M   'P 1'
#
loop_
_entity.id
_entity.type
_entity.pdbx_description
1 polymer ?
#
loop_
_entity_poly.entity_id
_entity_poly.type
_entity_poly.pdbx_seq_one_letter_code
_entity_poly.pdbx_strand_id
1 'polypeptide(L)'
;MKENKFINTGLLHVVSLIVLVLSYHYVGITLPIFTGVDINFFYILLAIVAGLAGSLFAAVVGVSTIIIDLLLGTTEQWIAIAISVGMLGYVFGLGIRRKSFLSGTFSRHDALRFNVIQVVANVIIFGLILPTLEVFFYQASTAVVFINGWIFSMINSILIAIFATALFKLIANRVKDKAYK
;
A
#
# COMPACT_ATOMS: atom_id res chain seq x y z
N MET A 1 -26.17 -11.09 17.16
CA MET A 1 -25.24 -9.96 16.99
C MET A 1 -23.81 -10.35 16.58
N LYS A 2 -23.40 -11.63 16.55
CA LYS A 2 -22.09 -12.10 16.08
C LYS A 2 -22.01 -12.25 14.54
N GLU A 3 -23.10 -12.58 13.88
CA GLU A 3 -23.13 -12.81 12.41
C GLU A 3 -22.83 -11.55 11.58
N ASN A 4 -23.31 -10.39 12.00
CA ASN A 4 -23.08 -9.13 11.28
C ASN A 4 -21.59 -8.69 11.25
N LYS A 5 -20.77 -9.10 12.23
CA LYS A 5 -19.34 -8.79 12.23
C LYS A 5 -18.54 -9.62 11.20
N PHE A 6 -18.94 -10.88 11.01
CA PHE A 6 -18.24 -11.78 10.09
C PHE A 6 -18.55 -11.42 8.63
N ILE A 7 -19.81 -11.10 8.34
CA ILE A 7 -20.26 -10.66 7.01
C ILE A 7 -19.60 -9.32 6.66
N ASN A 8 -19.56 -8.36 7.59
CA ASN A 8 -18.89 -7.08 7.35
C ASN A 8 -17.37 -7.21 7.11
N THR A 9 -16.71 -8.17 7.76
CA THR A 9 -15.28 -8.40 7.56
C THR A 9 -15.03 -9.06 6.21
N GLY A 10 -15.82 -10.05 5.81
CA GLY A 10 -15.73 -10.69 4.50
C GLY A 10 -16.01 -9.71 3.35
N LEU A 11 -17.06 -8.90 3.49
CA LEU A 11 -17.38 -7.86 2.51
C LEU A 11 -16.24 -6.85 2.36
N LEU A 12 -15.65 -6.41 3.47
CA LEU A 12 -14.51 -5.49 3.45
C LEU A 12 -13.30 -6.11 2.72
N HIS A 13 -13.04 -7.41 2.90
CA HIS A 13 -11.99 -8.12 2.18
C HIS A 13 -12.24 -8.10 0.66
N VAL A 14 -13.43 -8.52 0.25
CA VAL A 14 -13.79 -8.61 -1.16
C VAL A 14 -13.73 -7.23 -1.83
N VAL A 15 -14.33 -6.22 -1.21
CA VAL A 15 -14.32 -4.85 -1.74
C VAL A 15 -12.89 -4.29 -1.81
N SER A 16 -12.09 -4.47 -0.75
CA SER A 16 -10.69 -4.02 -0.74
C SER A 16 -9.88 -4.70 -1.83
N LEU A 17 -10.07 -6.00 -2.03
CA LEU A 17 -9.35 -6.76 -3.05
C LEU A 17 -9.73 -6.29 -4.46
N ILE A 18 -11.02 -6.13 -4.75
CA ILE A 18 -11.49 -5.63 -6.05
C ILE A 18 -10.90 -4.24 -6.33
N VAL A 19 -11.01 -3.32 -5.37
CA VAL A 19 -10.51 -1.96 -5.52
C VAL A 19 -9.00 -1.95 -5.74
N LEU A 20 -8.25 -2.77 -5.01
CA LEU A 20 -6.79 -2.83 -5.13
C LEU A 20 -6.36 -3.48 -6.46
N VAL A 21 -7.02 -4.55 -6.90
CA VAL A 21 -6.74 -5.19 -8.21
C VAL A 21 -7.01 -4.21 -9.35
N LEU A 22 -8.17 -3.56 -9.34
CA LEU A 22 -8.50 -2.56 -10.37
C LEU A 22 -7.52 -1.38 -10.34
N SER A 23 -7.14 -0.91 -9.17
CA SER A 23 -6.17 0.17 -9.03
C SER A 23 -4.78 -0.24 -9.51
N TYR A 24 -4.32 -1.43 -9.18
CA TYR A 24 -3.02 -1.94 -9.60
C TYR A 24 -2.93 -2.08 -11.12
N HIS A 25 -4.00 -2.60 -11.72
CA HIS A 25 -4.03 -2.92 -13.15
C HIS A 25 -4.32 -1.72 -14.05
N TYR A 26 -5.25 -0.83 -13.64
CA TYR A 26 -5.76 0.24 -14.51
C TYR A 26 -5.37 1.67 -14.10
N VAL A 27 -4.88 1.88 -12.86
CA VAL A 27 -4.60 3.23 -12.36
C VAL A 27 -3.12 3.40 -12.10
N GLY A 28 -2.34 3.29 -13.18
CA GLY A 28 -0.90 3.55 -13.20
C GLY A 28 -0.53 4.58 -14.26
N ILE A 29 0.53 5.32 -14.03
CA ILE A 29 1.13 6.26 -14.98
C ILE A 29 2.59 5.84 -15.16
N THR A 30 2.92 5.36 -16.37
CA THR A 30 4.31 5.07 -16.73
C THR A 30 5.07 6.37 -16.95
N LEU A 31 6.20 6.51 -16.27
CA LEU A 31 7.08 7.66 -16.46
C LEU A 31 7.95 7.45 -17.71
N PRO A 32 7.78 8.24 -18.78
CA PRO A 32 8.50 8.02 -20.03
C PRO A 32 10.01 8.29 -19.91
N ILE A 33 10.45 8.98 -18.86
CA ILE A 33 11.86 9.32 -18.63
C ILE A 33 12.61 8.16 -17.95
N PHE A 34 11.89 7.31 -17.22
CA PHE A 34 12.47 6.19 -16.46
C PHE A 34 11.80 4.89 -16.90
N THR A 35 12.51 4.10 -17.70
CA THR A 35 12.01 2.78 -18.12
C THR A 35 11.83 1.86 -16.93
N GLY A 36 10.61 1.34 -16.72
CA GLY A 36 10.28 0.43 -15.63
C GLY A 36 9.90 1.10 -14.31
N VAL A 37 9.61 2.40 -14.31
CA VAL A 37 9.05 3.10 -13.14
C VAL A 37 7.63 3.56 -13.43
N ASP A 38 6.66 2.88 -12.81
CA ASP A 38 5.25 3.20 -12.89
C ASP A 38 4.77 3.83 -11.58
N ILE A 39 4.11 4.98 -11.68
CA ILE A 39 3.40 5.58 -10.56
C ILE A 39 2.05 4.87 -10.44
N ASN A 40 1.81 4.19 -9.32
CA ASN A 40 0.58 3.47 -9.11
C ASN A 40 -0.16 3.95 -7.84
N PHE A 41 -1.41 4.34 -7.99
CA PHE A 41 -2.28 4.75 -6.88
C PHE A 41 -2.63 3.59 -5.93
N PHE A 42 -2.38 2.37 -6.34
CA PHE A 42 -2.53 1.17 -5.53
C PHE A 42 -1.91 1.31 -4.12
N TYR A 43 -0.70 1.86 -4.02
CA TYR A 43 0.01 1.98 -2.73
C TYR A 43 -0.66 2.96 -1.77
N ILE A 44 -1.32 3.99 -2.30
CA ILE A 44 -2.12 4.94 -1.52
C ILE A 44 -3.34 4.21 -0.96
N LEU A 45 -4.03 3.43 -1.79
CA LEU A 45 -5.19 2.65 -1.37
C LEU A 45 -4.82 1.52 -0.41
N LEU A 46 -3.67 0.86 -0.61
CA LEU A 46 -3.13 -0.13 0.32
C LEU A 46 -2.91 0.47 1.72
N ALA A 47 -2.40 1.72 1.79
CA ALA A 47 -2.27 2.43 3.06
C ALA A 47 -3.65 2.69 3.72
N ILE A 48 -4.66 3.07 2.94
CA ILE A 48 -6.03 3.26 3.46
C ILE A 48 -6.60 1.94 3.99
N VAL A 49 -6.44 0.85 3.26
CA VAL A 49 -6.85 -0.50 3.71
C VAL A 49 -6.14 -0.87 5.01
N ALA A 50 -4.84 -0.58 5.11
CA ALA A 50 -4.07 -0.80 6.34
C ALA A 50 -4.62 -0.02 7.54
N GLY A 51 -5.05 1.23 7.32
CA GLY A 51 -5.69 2.06 8.34
C GLY A 51 -7.04 1.53 8.79
N LEU A 52 -7.86 1.05 7.87
CA LEU A 52 -9.20 0.56 8.15
C LEU A 52 -9.19 -0.83 8.78
N ALA A 53 -8.39 -1.74 8.22
CA ALA A 53 -8.46 -3.16 8.55
C ALA A 53 -7.25 -3.69 9.35
N GLY A 54 -6.14 -2.96 9.36
CA GLY A 54 -4.92 -3.31 10.11
C GLY A 54 -3.83 -3.94 9.25
N SER A 55 -2.66 -4.15 9.89
CA SER A 55 -1.42 -4.54 9.22
C SER A 55 -1.49 -5.90 8.52
N LEU A 56 -1.93 -6.93 9.22
CA LEU A 56 -1.99 -8.28 8.66
C LEU A 56 -2.97 -8.37 7.49
N PHE A 57 -4.11 -7.70 7.63
CA PHE A 57 -5.11 -7.64 6.57
C PHE A 57 -4.56 -6.97 5.30
N ALA A 58 -3.91 -5.82 5.45
CA ALA A 58 -3.32 -5.11 4.32
C ALA A 58 -2.21 -5.92 3.64
N ALA A 59 -1.39 -6.64 4.43
CA ALA A 59 -0.39 -7.55 3.88
C ALA A 59 -1.03 -8.65 3.02
N VAL A 60 -2.03 -9.35 3.56
CA VAL A 60 -2.71 -10.45 2.85
C VAL A 60 -3.40 -9.95 1.59
N VAL A 61 -4.17 -8.86 1.68
CA VAL A 61 -4.88 -8.32 0.50
C VAL A 61 -3.89 -7.79 -0.54
N GLY A 62 -2.79 -7.17 -0.11
CA GLY A 62 -1.73 -6.71 -1.01
C GLY A 62 -1.10 -7.87 -1.79
N VAL A 63 -0.71 -8.95 -1.11
CA VAL A 63 -0.18 -10.17 -1.76
C VAL A 63 -1.22 -10.78 -2.70
N SER A 64 -2.47 -10.89 -2.26
CA SER A 64 -3.56 -11.44 -3.08
C SER A 64 -3.79 -10.64 -4.36
N THR A 65 -3.63 -9.31 -4.32
CA THR A 65 -3.71 -8.46 -5.50
C THR A 65 -2.66 -8.86 -6.56
N ILE A 66 -1.41 -9.06 -6.15
CA ILE A 66 -0.34 -9.45 -7.07
C ILE A 66 -0.55 -10.86 -7.62
N ILE A 67 -1.06 -11.79 -6.81
CA ILE A 67 -1.39 -13.14 -7.27
C ILE A 67 -2.52 -13.09 -8.32
N ILE A 68 -3.53 -12.27 -8.13
CA ILE A 68 -4.61 -12.10 -9.12
C ILE A 68 -4.08 -11.48 -10.40
N ASP A 69 -3.23 -10.46 -10.29
CA ASP A 69 -2.61 -9.81 -11.43
C ASP A 69 -1.73 -10.79 -12.24
N LEU A 70 -1.00 -11.69 -11.56
CA LEU A 70 -0.31 -12.80 -12.19
C LEU A 70 -1.26 -13.71 -12.99
N LEU A 71 -2.41 -14.05 -12.40
CA LEU A 71 -3.41 -14.90 -13.07
C LEU A 71 -4.03 -14.22 -14.30
N LEU A 72 -4.00 -12.88 -14.35
CA LEU A 72 -4.38 -12.08 -15.51
C LEU A 72 -3.26 -11.97 -16.56
N GLY A 73 -2.08 -12.53 -16.29
CA GLY A 73 -0.97 -12.61 -17.23
C GLY A 73 -0.16 -11.31 -17.38
N THR A 74 -0.21 -10.43 -16.39
CA THR A 74 0.35 -9.06 -16.50
C THR A 74 1.66 -8.85 -15.75
N THR A 75 1.99 -9.70 -14.77
CA THR A 75 3.17 -9.51 -13.91
C THR A 75 4.16 -10.66 -14.02
N GLU A 76 5.32 -10.41 -14.64
CA GLU A 76 6.37 -11.44 -14.81
C GLU A 76 7.17 -11.69 -13.52
N GLN A 77 7.45 -10.64 -12.74
CA GLN A 77 8.30 -10.68 -11.53
C GLN A 77 7.47 -10.75 -10.23
N TRP A 78 6.37 -11.49 -10.25
CA TRP A 78 5.34 -11.48 -9.21
C TRP A 78 5.83 -11.87 -7.81
N ILE A 79 6.82 -12.80 -7.67
CA ILE A 79 7.28 -13.24 -6.33
C ILE A 79 7.93 -12.09 -5.58
N ALA A 80 8.87 -11.38 -6.21
CA ALA A 80 9.55 -10.25 -5.60
C ALA A 80 8.58 -9.12 -5.24
N ILE A 81 7.64 -8.82 -6.13
CA ILE A 81 6.62 -7.79 -5.94
C ILE A 81 5.64 -8.20 -4.83
N ALA A 82 5.15 -9.45 -4.81
CA ALA A 82 4.22 -9.94 -3.79
C ALA A 82 4.82 -9.86 -2.39
N ILE A 83 6.08 -10.30 -2.21
CA ILE A 83 6.79 -10.19 -0.94
C ILE A 83 6.89 -8.71 -0.53
N SER A 84 7.33 -7.84 -1.43
CA SER A 84 7.53 -6.42 -1.14
C SER A 84 6.22 -5.70 -0.80
N VAL A 85 5.15 -5.96 -1.54
CA VAL A 85 3.82 -5.39 -1.29
C VAL A 85 3.24 -5.90 0.04
N GLY A 86 3.40 -7.19 0.33
CA GLY A 86 2.98 -7.77 1.61
C GLY A 86 3.69 -7.12 2.80
N MET A 87 5.01 -6.95 2.71
CA MET A 87 5.80 -6.25 3.74
C MET A 87 5.36 -4.79 3.88
N LEU A 88 5.15 -4.08 2.77
CA LEU A 88 4.72 -2.69 2.79
C LEU A 88 3.34 -2.53 3.44
N GLY A 89 2.36 -3.34 3.05
CA GLY A 89 1.02 -3.32 3.64
C GLY A 89 1.05 -3.58 5.15
N TYR A 90 1.90 -4.53 5.58
CA TYR A 90 2.11 -4.80 7.00
C TYR A 90 2.66 -3.59 7.74
N VAL A 91 3.73 -2.98 7.23
CA VAL A 91 4.39 -1.83 7.86
C VAL A 91 3.49 -0.60 7.86
N PHE A 92 2.70 -0.36 6.83
CA PHE A 92 1.71 0.72 6.82
C PHE A 92 0.74 0.60 8.01
N GLY A 93 0.22 -0.61 8.26
CA GLY A 93 -0.67 -0.85 9.38
C GLY A 93 -0.03 -0.63 10.76
N LEU A 94 1.28 -0.90 10.89
CA LEU A 94 2.04 -0.57 12.10
C LEU A 94 2.25 0.95 12.27
N GLY A 95 2.39 1.67 11.16
CA GLY A 95 2.56 3.13 11.15
C GLY A 95 1.32 3.89 11.61
N ILE A 96 0.14 3.34 11.36
CA ILE A 96 -1.13 4.00 11.65
C ILE A 96 -1.61 3.66 13.06
N ARG A 97 -1.93 4.68 13.87
CA ARG A 97 -2.66 4.50 15.14
C ARG A 97 -4.13 4.23 14.82
N ARG A 98 -4.46 2.98 14.54
CA ARG A 98 -5.78 2.56 14.08
C ARG A 98 -6.90 3.01 15.01
N LYS A 99 -6.72 2.94 16.34
CA LYS A 99 -7.73 3.42 17.31
C LYS A 99 -8.02 4.91 17.11
N SER A 100 -7.01 5.74 17.04
CA SER A 100 -7.12 7.18 16.79
C SER A 100 -7.79 7.47 15.43
N PHE A 101 -7.39 6.77 14.40
CA PHE A 101 -7.95 6.90 13.07
C PHE A 101 -9.45 6.54 13.02
N LEU A 102 -9.84 5.38 13.58
CA LEU A 102 -11.23 4.90 13.60
C LEU A 102 -12.14 5.65 14.56
N SER A 103 -11.59 6.39 15.53
CA SER A 103 -12.35 7.28 16.42
C SER A 103 -12.48 8.71 15.89
N GLY A 104 -11.93 9.00 14.72
CA GLY A 104 -11.99 10.34 14.13
C GLY A 104 -11.00 11.35 14.76
N THR A 105 -10.02 10.88 15.55
CA THR A 105 -9.05 11.74 16.25
C THR A 105 -7.66 11.74 15.61
N PHE A 106 -7.56 11.49 14.30
CA PHE A 106 -6.30 11.45 13.56
C PHE A 106 -5.60 12.82 13.58
N SER A 107 -4.55 12.91 14.37
CA SER A 107 -3.82 14.14 14.67
C SER A 107 -2.66 14.40 13.69
N ARG A 108 -2.05 15.59 13.78
CA ARG A 108 -0.80 15.90 13.05
C ARG A 108 0.34 14.97 13.47
N HIS A 109 0.40 14.58 14.73
CA HIS A 109 1.40 13.64 15.23
C HIS A 109 1.21 12.23 14.65
N ASP A 110 -0.05 11.77 14.49
CA ASP A 110 -0.34 10.49 13.85
C ASP A 110 0.07 10.51 12.36
N ALA A 111 -0.19 11.63 11.67
CA ALA A 111 0.23 11.83 10.29
C ALA A 111 1.76 11.83 10.15
N LEU A 112 2.48 12.55 11.03
CA LEU A 112 3.94 12.58 11.02
C LEU A 112 4.52 11.19 11.27
N ARG A 113 4.03 10.49 12.30
CA ARG A 113 4.44 9.12 12.61
C ARG A 113 4.26 8.20 11.42
N PHE A 114 3.07 8.22 10.79
CA PHE A 114 2.81 7.41 9.59
C PHE A 114 3.79 7.75 8.48
N ASN A 115 4.00 9.04 8.20
CA ASN A 115 4.87 9.47 7.13
C ASN A 115 6.34 9.10 7.34
N VAL A 116 6.85 9.18 8.55
CA VAL A 116 8.21 8.72 8.86
C VAL A 116 8.33 7.21 8.61
N ILE A 117 7.39 6.43 9.13
CA ILE A 117 7.42 4.97 8.99
C ILE A 117 7.26 4.55 7.51
N GLN A 118 6.34 5.17 6.77
CA GLN A 118 6.13 4.82 5.37
C GLN A 118 7.31 5.21 4.47
N VAL A 119 7.98 6.35 4.72
CA VAL A 119 9.18 6.73 3.96
C VAL A 119 10.30 5.73 4.18
N VAL A 120 10.58 5.40 5.44
CA VAL A 120 11.61 4.39 5.78
C VAL A 120 11.26 3.03 5.18
N ALA A 121 9.99 2.63 5.25
CA ALA A 121 9.53 1.37 4.65
C ALA A 121 9.71 1.36 3.13
N ASN A 122 9.32 2.42 2.42
CA ASN A 122 9.49 2.50 0.98
C ASN A 122 10.97 2.42 0.59
N VAL A 123 11.84 3.17 1.27
CA VAL A 123 13.28 3.15 1.01
C VAL A 123 13.87 1.75 1.22
N ILE A 124 13.53 1.09 2.30
CA ILE A 124 14.06 -0.27 2.60
C ILE A 124 13.45 -1.30 1.64
N ILE A 125 12.13 -1.27 1.46
CA ILE A 125 11.45 -2.32 0.70
C ILE A 125 11.69 -2.16 -0.80
N PHE A 126 11.45 -0.99 -1.37
CA PHE A 126 11.60 -0.77 -2.80
C PHE A 126 13.01 -0.35 -3.22
N GLY A 127 13.76 0.32 -2.34
CA GLY A 127 15.14 0.72 -2.64
C GLY A 127 16.17 -0.38 -2.42
N LEU A 128 15.87 -1.39 -1.58
CA LEU A 128 16.83 -2.45 -1.25
C LEU A 128 16.24 -3.86 -1.42
N ILE A 129 15.12 -4.19 -0.77
CA ILE A 129 14.59 -5.57 -0.72
C ILE A 129 14.10 -6.01 -2.10
N LEU A 130 13.22 -5.24 -2.74
CA LEU A 130 12.68 -5.57 -4.06
C LEU A 130 13.79 -5.76 -5.09
N PRO A 131 14.74 -4.83 -5.30
CA PRO A 131 15.84 -5.01 -6.25
C PRO A 131 16.69 -6.25 -5.94
N THR A 132 16.94 -6.53 -4.66
CA THR A 132 17.69 -7.73 -4.25
C THR A 132 16.94 -9.01 -4.63
N LEU A 133 15.63 -9.06 -4.42
CA LEU A 133 14.80 -10.20 -4.80
C LEU A 133 14.72 -10.36 -6.33
N GLU A 134 14.66 -9.25 -7.08
CA GLU A 134 14.68 -9.28 -8.55
C GLU A 134 15.98 -9.83 -9.11
N VAL A 135 17.12 -9.43 -8.54
CA VAL A 135 18.42 -10.02 -8.92
C VAL A 135 18.46 -11.49 -8.55
N PHE A 136 17.99 -11.87 -7.36
CA PHE A 136 18.06 -13.24 -6.86
C PHE A 136 17.17 -14.21 -7.64
N PHE A 137 15.89 -13.85 -7.85
CA PHE A 137 14.92 -14.75 -8.49
C PHE A 137 14.95 -14.71 -10.02
N TYR A 138 15.26 -13.55 -10.60
CA TYR A 138 15.10 -13.32 -12.04
C TYR A 138 16.39 -12.95 -12.75
N GLN A 139 17.53 -12.94 -12.02
CA GLN A 139 18.83 -12.57 -12.57
C GLN A 139 18.82 -11.19 -13.29
N ALA A 140 17.99 -10.29 -12.79
CA ALA A 140 17.85 -8.95 -13.34
C ALA A 140 19.16 -8.15 -13.21
N SER A 141 19.37 -7.18 -14.10
CA SER A 141 20.55 -6.31 -14.06
C SER A 141 20.58 -5.49 -12.78
N THR A 142 21.57 -5.77 -11.90
CA THR A 142 21.70 -5.12 -10.59
C THR A 142 21.63 -3.60 -10.68
N ALA A 143 22.38 -2.99 -11.60
CA ALA A 143 22.39 -1.54 -11.75
C ALA A 143 21.01 -0.97 -12.09
N VAL A 144 20.28 -1.62 -13.00
CA VAL A 144 18.97 -1.16 -13.46
C VAL A 144 17.94 -1.25 -12.35
N VAL A 145 17.82 -2.42 -11.69
CA VAL A 145 16.77 -2.64 -10.67
C VAL A 145 16.99 -1.78 -9.42
N PHE A 146 18.24 -1.55 -9.02
CA PHE A 146 18.52 -0.68 -7.88
C PHE A 146 18.24 0.80 -8.20
N ILE A 147 18.62 1.29 -9.38
CA ILE A 147 18.31 2.67 -9.79
C ILE A 147 16.78 2.86 -9.84
N ASN A 148 16.06 1.95 -10.51
CA ASN A 148 14.61 2.01 -10.60
C ASN A 148 13.95 1.92 -9.22
N GLY A 149 14.42 1.03 -8.35
CA GLY A 149 13.92 0.87 -6.99
C GLY A 149 14.06 2.14 -6.14
N TRP A 150 15.20 2.82 -6.23
CA TRP A 150 15.43 4.10 -5.54
C TRP A 150 14.50 5.19 -6.07
N ILE A 151 14.39 5.36 -7.38
CA ILE A 151 13.51 6.35 -8.00
C ILE A 151 12.06 6.07 -7.60
N PHE A 152 11.63 4.82 -7.73
CA PHE A 152 10.29 4.38 -7.35
C PHE A 152 10.00 4.66 -5.87
N SER A 153 10.92 4.30 -4.97
CA SER A 153 10.74 4.51 -3.53
C SER A 153 10.56 5.98 -3.16
N MET A 154 11.31 6.88 -3.79
CA MET A 154 11.22 8.32 -3.56
C MET A 154 9.86 8.86 -4.03
N ILE A 155 9.48 8.59 -5.27
CA ILE A 155 8.22 9.07 -5.85
C ILE A 155 7.03 8.53 -5.06
N ASN A 156 7.02 7.22 -4.79
CA ASN A 156 5.95 6.56 -4.06
C ASN A 156 5.82 7.12 -2.63
N SER A 157 6.94 7.36 -1.94
CA SER A 157 6.94 7.98 -0.60
C SER A 157 6.28 9.35 -0.59
N ILE A 158 6.57 10.20 -1.59
CA ILE A 158 5.99 11.54 -1.71
C ILE A 158 4.48 11.45 -1.96
N LEU A 159 4.06 10.59 -2.88
CA LEU A 159 2.65 10.41 -3.22
C LEU A 159 1.84 9.89 -2.02
N ILE A 160 2.35 8.89 -1.32
CA ILE A 160 1.71 8.36 -0.11
C ILE A 160 1.64 9.44 0.97
N ALA A 161 2.72 10.19 1.20
CA ALA A 161 2.74 11.25 2.20
C ALA A 161 1.66 12.31 1.94
N ILE A 162 1.46 12.70 0.69
CA ILE A 162 0.48 13.72 0.33
C ILE A 162 -0.93 13.12 0.34
N PHE A 163 -1.17 12.11 -0.50
CA PHE A 163 -2.52 11.64 -0.79
C PHE A 163 -3.08 10.74 0.33
N ALA A 164 -2.31 9.78 0.85
CA ALA A 164 -2.81 8.92 1.92
C ALA A 164 -3.06 9.72 3.20
N THR A 165 -2.18 10.67 3.56
CA THR A 165 -2.39 11.53 4.72
C THR A 165 -3.63 12.42 4.57
N ALA A 166 -3.87 12.98 3.37
CA ALA A 166 -5.08 13.76 3.08
C ALA A 166 -6.34 12.90 3.23
N LEU A 167 -6.33 11.70 2.65
CA LEU A 167 -7.44 10.75 2.76
C LEU A 167 -7.67 10.27 4.20
N PHE A 168 -6.63 10.01 4.98
CA PHE A 168 -6.78 9.67 6.40
C PHE A 168 -7.49 10.77 7.18
N LYS A 169 -7.10 12.03 6.97
CA LYS A 169 -7.76 13.17 7.60
C LYS A 169 -9.23 13.29 7.18
N LEU A 170 -9.50 13.14 5.89
CA LEU A 170 -10.85 13.21 5.35
C LEU A 170 -11.74 12.11 5.96
N ILE A 171 -11.27 10.87 6.00
CA ILE A 171 -12.01 9.74 6.57
C ILE A 171 -12.22 9.95 8.08
N ALA A 172 -11.19 10.34 8.83
CA ALA A 172 -11.29 10.59 10.27
C ALA A 172 -12.31 11.69 10.58
N ASN A 173 -12.30 12.79 9.83
CA ASN A 173 -13.29 13.86 9.98
C ASN A 173 -14.72 13.36 9.73
N ARG A 174 -14.94 12.55 8.72
CA ARG A 174 -16.25 11.94 8.42
C ARG A 174 -16.74 11.02 9.52
N VAL A 175 -15.83 10.26 10.12
CA VAL A 175 -16.15 9.38 11.29
C VAL A 175 -16.55 10.23 12.48
N LYS A 176 -15.80 11.29 12.77
CA LYS A 176 -16.10 12.24 13.84
C LYS A 176 -17.48 12.86 13.69
N ASP A 177 -17.79 13.39 12.51
CA ASP A 177 -19.08 14.05 12.23
C ASP A 177 -20.29 13.12 12.40
N LYS A 178 -20.11 11.81 12.14
CA LYS A 178 -21.16 10.79 12.36
C LYS A 178 -21.36 10.45 13.83
N ALA A 179 -20.35 10.59 14.66
CA ALA A 179 -20.44 10.29 16.09
C ALA A 179 -21.18 11.38 16.90
N TYR A 180 -21.34 12.58 16.32
CA TYR A 180 -22.04 13.73 16.95
C TYR A 180 -23.46 13.97 16.41
N LYS A 181 -23.95 13.10 15.52
CA LYS A 181 -25.34 13.07 15.03
C LYS A 181 -26.11 11.91 15.66
#